data_3311f8660075b74b9560cd08be6f905c
#
_entry.id   3311f8660075b74b9560cd08be6f905c
#
_cell.length_a   1.000
_cell.length_b   1.000
_cell.length_c   1.000
_cell.angle_alpha   90.00
_cell.angle_beta   90.00
_cell.angle_gamma   90.00
#
_symmetry.space_group_name_H-M   'P 1'
#
loop_
_entity.id
_entity.type
_entity.pdbx_description
1 polymer ?
#
loop_
_entity_poly.entity_id
_entity_poly.type
_entity_poly.pdbx_seq_one_letter_code
_entity_poly.pdbx_strand_id
1 'polypeptide(L)'
;MELTITADDKNLETVLDFIHKQLPHGCETDLLYKIDLAAEEIFVNIAHYAYKDKLPAGESGQAWLTCTYENELLTIIFRDQGVPFNPLDRADPDITLSAEDRRIGGLGIFLTKKYMDSVEYKYEDDENILTMKKTIFRNH
;
A
#
# COMPACT_ATOMS: atom_id res chain seq x y z
N MET A 1 -10.14 -12.20 -3.16
CA MET A 1 -10.99 -11.20 -3.81
C MET A 1 -10.13 -10.10 -4.42
N GLU A 2 -10.56 -9.59 -5.56
CA GLU A 2 -9.81 -8.57 -6.28
C GLU A 2 -10.68 -7.35 -6.55
N LEU A 3 -10.09 -6.16 -6.39
CA LEU A 3 -10.70 -4.89 -6.69
C LEU A 3 -9.90 -4.24 -7.82
N THR A 4 -10.59 -3.83 -8.89
CA THR A 4 -10.00 -3.01 -9.94
C THR A 4 -10.48 -1.58 -9.72
N ILE A 5 -9.56 -0.64 -9.65
CA ILE A 5 -9.90 0.73 -9.28
C ILE A 5 -9.00 1.74 -9.99
N THR A 6 -9.54 2.91 -10.30
CA THR A 6 -8.73 3.99 -10.83
C THR A 6 -7.76 4.50 -9.76
N ALA A 7 -6.49 4.63 -10.11
CA ALA A 7 -5.44 5.08 -9.19
C ALA A 7 -5.52 6.60 -8.99
N ASP A 8 -6.45 7.01 -8.15
CA ASP A 8 -6.75 8.40 -7.84
C ASP A 8 -7.01 8.50 -6.34
N ASP A 9 -6.50 9.55 -5.70
CA ASP A 9 -6.63 9.75 -4.25
C ASP A 9 -8.09 9.68 -3.77
N LYS A 10 -9.02 10.13 -4.58
CA LYS A 10 -10.46 10.11 -4.21
C LYS A 10 -10.99 8.69 -3.99
N ASN A 11 -10.27 7.68 -4.46
CA ASN A 11 -10.68 6.28 -4.33
C ASN A 11 -10.05 5.59 -3.12
N LEU A 12 -9.29 6.32 -2.30
CA LEU A 12 -8.62 5.73 -1.13
C LEU A 12 -9.61 5.08 -0.16
N GLU A 13 -10.72 5.74 0.11
CA GLU A 13 -11.73 5.19 1.03
C GLU A 13 -12.27 3.85 0.53
N THR A 14 -12.48 3.73 -0.79
CA THR A 14 -12.93 2.46 -1.39
C THR A 14 -11.90 1.37 -1.18
N VAL A 15 -10.60 1.69 -1.32
CA VAL A 15 -9.52 0.74 -1.09
C VAL A 15 -9.54 0.26 0.37
N LEU A 16 -9.63 1.18 1.32
CA LEU A 16 -9.64 0.82 2.74
C LEU A 16 -10.87 -0.01 3.10
N ASP A 17 -12.04 0.34 2.59
CA ASP A 17 -13.26 -0.42 2.82
C ASP A 17 -13.13 -1.84 2.29
N PHE A 18 -12.53 -2.00 1.10
CA PHE A 18 -12.31 -3.32 0.52
C PHE A 18 -11.45 -4.19 1.43
N ILE A 19 -10.36 -3.62 1.97
CA ILE A 19 -9.47 -4.34 2.88
C ILE A 19 -10.21 -4.70 4.18
N HIS A 20 -10.95 -3.75 4.75
CA HIS A 20 -11.66 -3.97 6.01
C HIS A 20 -12.66 -5.11 5.94
N LYS A 21 -13.29 -5.31 4.78
CA LYS A 21 -14.23 -6.42 4.59
C LYS A 21 -13.59 -7.79 4.68
N GLN A 22 -12.28 -7.88 4.48
CA GLN A 22 -11.55 -9.15 4.54
C GLN A 22 -11.03 -9.45 5.94
N LEU A 23 -11.05 -8.46 6.84
CA LEU A 23 -10.49 -8.61 8.18
C LEU A 23 -11.42 -9.37 9.12
N PRO A 24 -10.87 -10.07 10.12
CA PRO A 24 -11.72 -10.70 11.12
C PRO A 24 -12.45 -9.67 11.97
N HIS A 25 -13.61 -10.05 12.50
CA HIS A 25 -14.35 -9.19 13.42
C HIS A 25 -13.55 -8.95 14.70
N GLY A 26 -13.67 -7.75 15.24
CA GLY A 26 -13.04 -7.41 16.51
C GLY A 26 -11.57 -7.05 16.43
N CYS A 27 -11.08 -6.69 15.24
CA CYS A 27 -9.72 -6.17 15.11
C CYS A 27 -9.51 -4.95 16.00
N GLU A 28 -8.38 -4.92 16.70
CA GLU A 28 -8.02 -3.78 17.53
C GLU A 28 -7.84 -2.51 16.68
N THR A 29 -8.21 -1.37 17.25
CA THR A 29 -8.11 -0.08 16.56
C THR A 29 -6.67 0.23 16.15
N ASP A 30 -5.70 -0.07 17.00
CA ASP A 30 -4.29 0.15 16.70
C ASP A 30 -3.83 -0.65 15.49
N LEU A 31 -4.28 -1.91 15.40
CA LEU A 31 -3.96 -2.77 14.27
C LEU A 31 -4.59 -2.24 12.98
N LEU A 32 -5.86 -1.82 13.04
CA LEU A 32 -6.53 -1.22 11.89
C LEU A 32 -5.80 0.03 11.41
N TYR A 33 -5.36 0.88 12.33
CA TYR A 33 -4.61 2.08 12.00
C TYR A 33 -3.33 1.74 11.23
N LYS A 34 -2.60 0.74 11.69
CA LYS A 34 -1.34 0.33 11.03
C LYS A 34 -1.58 -0.21 9.63
N ILE A 35 -2.62 -1.02 9.47
CA ILE A 35 -2.99 -1.57 8.16
C ILE A 35 -3.42 -0.43 7.22
N ASP A 36 -4.26 0.47 7.70
CA ASP A 36 -4.74 1.60 6.91
C ASP A 36 -3.60 2.50 6.46
N LEU A 37 -2.67 2.79 7.36
CA LEU A 37 -1.53 3.64 7.02
C LEU A 37 -0.65 2.99 5.94
N ALA A 38 -0.40 1.69 6.05
CA ALA A 38 0.38 0.97 5.05
C ALA A 38 -0.33 0.96 3.70
N ALA A 39 -1.62 0.65 3.68
CA ALA A 39 -2.39 0.61 2.44
C ALA A 39 -2.49 1.99 1.80
N GLU A 40 -2.72 3.03 2.60
CA GLU A 40 -2.76 4.41 2.11
C GLU A 40 -1.45 4.80 1.45
N GLU A 41 -0.33 4.52 2.10
CA GLU A 41 0.98 4.90 1.58
C GLU A 41 1.23 4.28 0.21
N ILE A 42 0.92 2.99 0.06
CA ILE A 42 1.13 2.31 -1.21
C ILE A 42 0.18 2.81 -2.28
N PHE A 43 -1.11 2.94 -1.96
CA PHE A 43 -2.10 3.39 -2.96
C PHE A 43 -1.83 4.82 -3.42
N VAL A 44 -1.50 5.72 -2.50
CA VAL A 44 -1.21 7.12 -2.83
C VAL A 44 0.05 7.21 -3.68
N ASN A 45 1.06 6.39 -3.42
CA ASN A 45 2.25 6.33 -4.28
C ASN A 45 1.89 5.90 -5.70
N ILE A 46 1.01 4.91 -5.85
CA ILE A 46 0.55 4.50 -7.18
C ILE A 46 -0.18 5.65 -7.85
N ALA A 47 -1.11 6.30 -7.14
CA ALA A 47 -1.92 7.39 -7.69
C ALA A 47 -1.07 8.57 -8.14
N HIS A 48 -0.01 8.89 -7.40
CA HIS A 48 0.79 10.08 -7.67
C HIS A 48 1.96 9.84 -8.62
N TYR A 49 2.52 8.63 -8.64
CA TYR A 49 3.81 8.42 -9.32
C TYR A 49 3.80 7.35 -10.41
N ALA A 50 2.99 6.29 -10.28
CA ALA A 50 3.09 5.15 -11.19
C ALA A 50 2.87 5.53 -12.65
N TYR A 51 1.89 6.38 -12.92
CA TYR A 51 1.50 6.73 -14.28
C TYR A 51 1.91 8.14 -14.69
N LYS A 52 2.65 8.84 -13.86
CA LYS A 52 2.93 10.28 -14.04
C LYS A 52 3.49 10.62 -15.41
N ASP A 53 4.47 9.85 -15.90
CA ASP A 53 5.12 10.10 -17.17
C ASP A 53 4.69 9.10 -18.26
N LYS A 54 3.70 8.26 -17.96
CA LYS A 54 3.22 7.23 -18.88
C LYS A 54 1.92 7.61 -19.58
N LEU A 55 1.09 8.41 -18.91
CA LEU A 55 -0.20 8.85 -19.42
C LEU A 55 -0.21 10.37 -19.58
N PRO A 56 -1.08 10.91 -20.49
CA PRO A 56 -1.26 12.35 -20.60
C PRO A 56 -1.67 12.99 -19.28
N ALA A 57 -1.33 14.25 -19.12
CA ALA A 57 -1.68 15.01 -17.92
C ALA A 57 -3.20 14.96 -17.69
N GLY A 58 -3.59 14.69 -16.45
CA GLY A 58 -5.00 14.61 -16.07
C GLY A 58 -5.64 13.25 -16.25
N GLU A 59 -4.93 12.29 -16.85
CA GLU A 59 -5.41 10.91 -16.96
C GLU A 59 -4.85 10.06 -15.82
N SER A 60 -5.66 9.12 -15.33
CA SER A 60 -5.27 8.20 -14.26
C SER A 60 -5.28 6.77 -14.79
N GLY A 61 -4.28 5.98 -14.34
CA GLY A 61 -4.22 4.57 -14.68
C GLY A 61 -5.01 3.73 -13.70
N GLN A 62 -5.02 2.42 -13.92
CA GLN A 62 -5.73 1.47 -13.09
C GLN A 62 -4.79 0.83 -12.08
N ALA A 63 -5.35 0.45 -10.95
CA ALA A 63 -4.67 -0.37 -9.95
C ALA A 63 -5.53 -1.59 -9.66
N TRP A 64 -4.88 -2.70 -9.34
CA TRP A 64 -5.55 -3.95 -8.98
C TRP A 64 -5.12 -4.31 -7.58
N LEU A 65 -6.10 -4.55 -6.73
CA LEU A 65 -5.85 -4.87 -5.32
C LEU A 65 -6.41 -6.25 -5.02
N THR A 66 -5.56 -7.14 -4.53
CA THR A 66 -5.96 -8.45 -4.05
C THR A 66 -5.78 -8.47 -2.54
N CYS A 67 -6.77 -8.94 -1.81
CA CYS A 67 -6.71 -9.01 -0.37
C CYS A 67 -7.31 -10.32 0.12
N THR A 68 -6.54 -11.08 0.90
CA THR A 68 -7.00 -12.35 1.46
C THR A 68 -6.62 -12.41 2.94
N TYR A 69 -7.47 -13.08 3.72
CA TYR A 69 -7.16 -13.38 5.12
C TYR A 69 -7.43 -14.86 5.34
N GLU A 70 -6.36 -15.64 5.46
CA GLU A 70 -6.43 -17.09 5.63
C GLU A 70 -5.37 -17.54 6.62
N ASN A 71 -5.73 -18.47 7.50
CA ASN A 71 -4.79 -19.02 8.49
C ASN A 71 -4.11 -17.93 9.32
N GLU A 72 -4.88 -16.92 9.70
CA GLU A 72 -4.44 -15.77 10.49
C GLU A 72 -3.38 -14.92 9.78
N LEU A 73 -3.26 -15.04 8.47
CA LEU A 73 -2.36 -14.21 7.65
C LEU A 73 -3.16 -13.33 6.69
N LEU A 74 -2.99 -12.02 6.85
CA LEU A 74 -3.51 -11.04 5.90
C LEU A 74 -2.47 -10.82 4.82
N THR A 75 -2.88 -10.95 3.55
CA THR A 75 -2.03 -10.67 2.39
C THR A 75 -2.71 -9.61 1.54
N ILE A 76 -2.02 -8.52 1.28
CA ILE A 76 -2.51 -7.44 0.44
C ILE A 76 -1.52 -7.27 -0.71
N ILE A 77 -2.03 -7.35 -1.95
CA ILE A 77 -1.20 -7.21 -3.15
C ILE A 77 -1.73 -6.05 -3.98
N PHE A 78 -0.86 -5.08 -4.24
CA PHE A 78 -1.15 -3.96 -5.14
C PHE A 78 -0.41 -4.18 -6.44
N ARG A 79 -1.11 -4.09 -7.57
CA ARG A 79 -0.52 -4.15 -8.91
C ARG A 79 -0.89 -2.90 -9.69
N ASP A 80 0.04 -2.42 -10.50
CA ASP A 80 -0.22 -1.32 -11.44
C ASP A 80 0.64 -1.51 -12.68
N GLN A 81 0.28 -0.82 -13.75
CA GLN A 81 0.99 -0.88 -15.03
C GLN A 81 1.76 0.40 -15.30
N GLY A 82 2.16 1.09 -14.26
CA GLY A 82 2.95 2.29 -14.37
C GLY A 82 4.41 2.00 -14.68
N VAL A 83 5.23 3.05 -14.63
CA VAL A 83 6.67 2.88 -14.81
C VAL A 83 7.24 2.04 -13.65
N PRO A 84 8.30 1.24 -13.90
CA PRO A 84 8.91 0.49 -12.82
C PRO A 84 9.37 1.41 -11.69
N PHE A 85 8.89 1.14 -10.50
CA PHE A 85 9.22 1.95 -9.33
C PHE A 85 9.14 1.09 -8.08
N ASN A 86 10.29 0.85 -7.45
CA ASN A 86 10.35 0.11 -6.20
C ASN A 86 10.41 1.09 -5.02
N PRO A 87 9.31 1.30 -4.29
CA PRO A 87 9.32 2.21 -3.14
C PRO A 87 10.25 1.75 -2.03
N LEU A 88 10.62 0.47 -2.00
CA LEU A 88 11.49 -0.10 -0.97
C LEU A 88 12.97 0.19 -1.20
N ASP A 89 13.35 0.68 -2.40
CA ASP A 89 14.73 1.04 -2.70
C ASP A 89 15.18 2.33 -2.03
N ARG A 90 14.23 3.10 -1.48
CA ARG A 90 14.58 4.31 -0.77
C ARG A 90 15.26 3.99 0.56
N ALA A 91 16.32 4.75 0.88
CA ALA A 91 16.89 4.69 2.21
C ALA A 91 15.85 5.11 3.24
N ASP A 92 15.89 4.50 4.42
CA ASP A 92 15.01 4.90 5.50
C ASP A 92 15.29 6.35 5.88
N PRO A 93 14.25 7.14 6.21
CA PRO A 93 14.46 8.54 6.56
C PRO A 93 15.25 8.68 7.86
N ASP A 94 16.02 9.75 7.94
CA ASP A 94 16.69 10.10 9.18
C ASP A 94 15.67 10.73 10.13
N ILE A 95 15.23 9.97 11.11
CA ILE A 95 14.21 10.41 12.04
C ILE A 95 14.70 11.47 13.02
N THR A 96 16.01 11.81 13.00
CA THR A 96 16.54 12.90 13.80
C THR A 96 16.38 14.25 13.11
N LEU A 97 16.05 14.26 11.81
CA LEU A 97 15.78 15.48 11.08
C LEU A 97 14.44 16.08 11.48
N SER A 98 14.28 17.38 11.25
CA SER A 98 13.00 18.04 11.49
C SER A 98 11.92 17.48 10.56
N ALA A 99 10.64 17.68 10.90
CA ALA A 99 9.53 17.23 10.08
C ALA A 99 9.61 17.82 8.66
N GLU A 100 10.07 19.07 8.53
CA GLU A 100 10.24 19.69 7.21
C GLU A 100 11.28 18.99 6.37
N ASP A 101 12.39 18.61 6.98
CA ASP A 101 13.47 17.95 6.27
C ASP A 101 13.13 16.52 5.89
N ARG A 102 12.19 15.88 6.62
CA ARG A 102 11.75 14.49 6.35
C ARG A 102 10.61 14.38 5.35
N ARG A 103 9.92 15.48 5.06
CA ARG A 103 8.70 15.45 4.24
C ARG A 103 8.90 15.02 2.80
N ILE A 104 10.12 14.97 2.30
CA ILE A 104 10.41 14.65 0.90
C ILE A 104 10.23 13.16 0.61
N GLY A 105 9.53 12.45 1.48
CA GLY A 105 9.15 11.07 1.25
C GLY A 105 9.97 10.07 2.03
N GLY A 106 9.50 8.87 2.06
CA GLY A 106 10.18 7.77 2.73
C GLY A 106 9.65 7.47 4.12
N LEU A 107 9.04 8.43 4.82
CA LEU A 107 8.51 8.15 6.15
C LEU A 107 7.36 7.15 6.12
N GLY A 108 6.44 7.31 5.16
CA GLY A 108 5.32 6.37 5.00
C GLY A 108 5.79 4.96 4.66
N ILE A 109 6.79 4.85 3.77
CA ILE A 109 7.37 3.55 3.43
C ILE A 109 8.12 2.96 4.62
N PHE A 110 8.87 3.79 5.36
CA PHE A 110 9.54 3.36 6.58
C PHE A 110 8.54 2.76 7.57
N LEU A 111 7.41 3.45 7.83
CA LEU A 111 6.38 2.98 8.74
C LEU A 111 5.69 1.72 8.20
N THR A 112 5.46 1.65 6.89
CA THR A 112 4.88 0.46 6.26
C THR A 112 5.74 -0.77 6.52
N LYS A 113 7.06 -0.65 6.31
CA LYS A 113 8.00 -1.74 6.57
C LYS A 113 8.02 -2.10 8.05
N LYS A 114 7.88 -1.11 8.93
CA LYS A 114 7.89 -1.33 10.38
C LYS A 114 6.63 -2.03 10.86
N TYR A 115 5.46 -1.66 10.33
CA TYR A 115 4.17 -2.15 10.83
C TYR A 115 3.73 -3.47 10.20
N MET A 116 4.15 -3.75 8.97
CA MET A 116 3.82 -5.02 8.32
C MET A 116 4.89 -6.06 8.63
N ASP A 117 4.51 -7.34 8.62
CA ASP A 117 5.46 -8.41 8.88
C ASP A 117 6.41 -8.59 7.71
N SER A 118 5.92 -8.39 6.48
CA SER A 118 6.78 -8.38 5.30
C SER A 118 6.21 -7.46 4.24
N VAL A 119 7.10 -6.87 3.46
CA VAL A 119 6.75 -6.04 2.30
C VAL A 119 7.75 -6.41 1.21
N GLU A 120 7.24 -6.86 0.06
CA GLU A 120 8.06 -7.29 -1.05
C GLU A 120 7.62 -6.60 -2.33
N TYR A 121 8.57 -6.33 -3.21
CA TYR A 121 8.29 -5.70 -4.50
C TYR A 121 8.91 -6.53 -5.61
N LYS A 122 8.22 -6.61 -6.75
CA LYS A 122 8.78 -7.11 -7.98
C LYS A 122 8.15 -6.39 -9.17
N TYR A 123 8.87 -6.37 -10.29
CA TYR A 123 8.35 -5.89 -11.56
C TYR A 123 8.35 -7.08 -12.52
N GLU A 124 7.17 -7.46 -13.00
CA GLU A 124 7.00 -8.67 -13.80
C GLU A 124 5.82 -8.49 -14.75
N ASP A 125 5.97 -8.91 -16.00
CA ASP A 125 4.90 -8.81 -17.00
C ASP A 125 4.35 -7.40 -17.16
N ASP A 126 5.25 -6.40 -17.16
CA ASP A 126 4.92 -4.98 -17.29
C ASP A 126 4.07 -4.44 -16.12
N GLU A 127 4.13 -5.11 -14.97
CA GLU A 127 3.41 -4.66 -13.78
C GLU A 127 4.34 -4.48 -12.59
N ASN A 128 4.11 -3.39 -11.84
CA ASN A 128 4.63 -3.26 -10.49
C ASN A 128 3.75 -4.12 -9.59
N ILE A 129 4.35 -4.97 -8.76
CA ILE A 129 3.62 -5.85 -7.85
C ILE A 129 4.23 -5.68 -6.46
N LEU A 130 3.43 -5.15 -5.54
CA LEU A 130 3.86 -4.98 -4.15
C LEU A 130 2.97 -5.80 -3.24
N THR A 131 3.60 -6.68 -2.46
CA THR A 131 2.90 -7.61 -1.57
C THR A 131 3.25 -7.28 -0.12
N MET A 132 2.21 -7.07 0.70
CA MET A 132 2.36 -6.86 2.14
C MET A 132 1.67 -7.98 2.89
N LYS A 133 2.28 -8.44 3.97
CA LYS A 133 1.70 -9.49 4.80
C LYS A 133 1.73 -9.09 6.27
N LYS A 134 0.68 -9.49 6.99
CA LYS A 134 0.55 -9.21 8.42
C LYS A 134 -0.17 -10.38 9.09
N THR A 135 0.42 -10.92 10.15
CA THR A 135 -0.24 -11.92 10.97
C THR A 135 -1.24 -11.23 11.88
N ILE A 136 -2.49 -11.71 11.86
CA ILE A 136 -3.56 -11.17 12.70
C ILE A 136 -4.22 -12.34 13.40
N PHE A 137 -3.93 -12.50 14.70
CA PHE A 137 -4.49 -13.59 15.48
C PHE A 137 -5.97 -13.33 15.76
N ARG A 138 -6.79 -14.36 15.59
CA ARG A 138 -8.20 -14.26 15.92
C ARG A 138 -8.37 -14.29 17.43
N ASN A 139 -9.27 -13.44 17.90
CA ASN A 139 -9.70 -13.48 19.29
C ASN A 139 -10.68 -14.64 19.46
N HIS A 140 -10.40 -15.49 20.43
CA HIS A 140 -11.27 -16.63 20.77
C HIS A 140 -12.05 -16.34 22.04
#